data_386032692be82f2259ff6fa1570367fe
#
_entry.id   386032692be82f2259ff6fa1570367fe
#
_cell.length_a   1.000
_cell.length_b   1.000
_cell.length_c   1.000
_cell.angle_alpha   90.00
_cell.angle_beta   90.00
_cell.angle_gamma   90.00
#
_symmetry.space_group_name_H-M   'P 1'
#
loop_
_entity.id
_entity.type
_entity.pdbx_description
1 polymer ?
#
loop_
_entity_poly.entity_id
_entity_poly.type
_entity_poly.pdbx_seq_one_letter_code
_entity_poly.pdbx_strand_id
1 'polypeptide(L)'
;MAFALLGSIIANEQSTQTSPTSYQFVAFYVALYAMGIGSASSTPNIVSLGAGQFDSLSHKSVFVTLYIASTNVGLLLATTCVSYVQNQGRWAMGFGMSAVSGLLSLLLVLFAIPRIRDSRTNGVNPLARIFHVVINITFCERFGLYDSTLEDVKEVKSVVRLIPFWVCGVLVCSVTAQKSTFFVLQGTTMDNKIGSVFKLPSSSMGLFSFISVVVGAPCYSWVIAPFIRKTRKKDLSPIERMGIGLLMAISAFLVAAIVESQRLRIAHMRSVKYVGLKVVDVDDDVVPMSIFWLVPQYVLEGLTNVFFACGNLDFNYTYSPVSMRSLATAIFLSGMALGNFGS
;
A
#
# COMPACT_ATOMS: atom_id res chain seq x y z
N MET A 1 -0.67 -21.65 5.99
CA MET A 1 0.10 -22.77 5.44
C MET A 1 1.36 -22.27 4.70
N ALA A 2 1.28 -21.37 3.71
CA ALA A 2 2.44 -20.82 2.99
C ALA A 2 3.49 -20.18 3.92
N PHE A 3 3.12 -19.35 4.89
CA PHE A 3 4.03 -18.76 5.88
C PHE A 3 4.75 -19.81 6.76
N ALA A 4 4.05 -20.88 7.14
CA ALA A 4 4.65 -21.95 7.93
C ALA A 4 5.69 -22.74 7.11
N LEU A 5 5.41 -22.97 5.81
CA LEU A 5 6.37 -23.59 4.89
C LEU A 5 7.60 -22.71 4.69
N LEU A 6 7.42 -21.42 4.44
CA LEU A 6 8.53 -20.47 4.33
C LEU A 6 9.38 -20.46 5.60
N GLY A 7 8.75 -20.42 6.78
CA GLY A 7 9.44 -20.42 8.06
C GLY A 7 10.25 -21.70 8.28
N SER A 8 9.70 -22.86 7.92
CA SER A 8 10.40 -24.14 8.07
C SER A 8 11.60 -24.28 7.11
N ILE A 9 11.48 -23.79 5.88
CA ILE A 9 12.56 -23.82 4.89
C ILE A 9 13.72 -22.93 5.34
N ILE A 10 13.45 -21.69 5.74
CA ILE A 10 14.47 -20.74 6.19
C ILE A 10 15.14 -21.22 7.49
N ALA A 11 14.37 -21.76 8.45
CA ALA A 11 14.93 -22.30 9.68
C ALA A 11 15.87 -23.50 9.44
N ASN A 12 15.56 -24.34 8.46
CA ASN A 12 16.40 -25.47 8.09
C ASN A 12 17.71 -25.02 7.43
N GLU A 13 17.70 -23.99 6.62
CA GLU A 13 18.92 -23.39 6.04
C GLU A 13 19.87 -22.83 7.10
N GLN A 14 19.34 -22.13 8.10
CA GLN A 14 20.16 -21.58 9.19
C GLN A 14 20.82 -22.66 10.06
N SER A 15 20.23 -23.84 10.15
CA SER A 15 20.74 -24.93 11.00
C SER A 15 21.81 -25.77 10.33
N THR A 16 21.86 -25.87 9.00
CA THR A 16 22.66 -26.86 8.28
C THR A 16 23.85 -26.33 7.48
N GLN A 17 23.97 -25.00 7.27
CA GLN A 17 25.01 -24.37 6.40
C GLN A 17 25.13 -25.01 5.00
N THR A 18 24.17 -25.78 4.56
CA THR A 18 24.14 -26.42 3.24
C THR A 18 23.36 -25.54 2.26
N SER A 19 23.84 -25.48 1.02
CA SER A 19 23.12 -24.80 -0.07
C SER A 19 21.71 -25.41 -0.22
N PRO A 20 20.68 -24.58 -0.40
CA PRO A 20 19.30 -25.05 -0.47
C PRO A 20 19.11 -26.03 -1.63
N THR A 21 18.40 -27.10 -1.37
CA THR A 21 18.08 -28.13 -2.38
C THR A 21 17.03 -27.60 -3.36
N SER A 22 17.07 -28.10 -4.60
CA SER A 22 16.16 -27.64 -5.66
C SER A 22 14.68 -27.70 -5.26
N TYR A 23 14.25 -28.68 -4.47
CA TYR A 23 12.87 -28.77 -4.00
C TYR A 23 12.51 -27.67 -2.99
N GLN A 24 13.45 -27.18 -2.20
CA GLN A 24 13.24 -26.09 -1.24
C GLN A 24 13.00 -24.76 -2.00
N PHE A 25 13.76 -24.51 -3.06
CA PHE A 25 13.50 -23.38 -3.95
C PHE A 25 12.10 -23.43 -4.57
N VAL A 26 11.71 -24.58 -5.12
CA VAL A 26 10.38 -24.75 -5.71
C VAL A 26 9.29 -24.51 -4.66
N ALA A 27 9.41 -25.10 -3.47
CA ALA A 27 8.45 -24.93 -2.38
C ALA A 27 8.36 -23.46 -1.92
N PHE A 28 9.49 -22.75 -1.86
CA PHE A 28 9.55 -21.32 -1.55
C PHE A 28 8.77 -20.49 -2.57
N TYR A 29 9.04 -20.65 -3.86
CA TYR A 29 8.34 -19.89 -4.90
C TYR A 29 6.85 -20.24 -4.96
N VAL A 30 6.47 -21.50 -4.83
CA VAL A 30 5.06 -21.92 -4.77
C VAL A 30 4.35 -21.26 -3.60
N ALA A 31 4.97 -21.23 -2.41
CA ALA A 31 4.41 -20.56 -1.25
C ALA A 31 4.27 -19.04 -1.46
N LEU A 32 5.27 -18.40 -2.08
CA LEU A 32 5.26 -16.98 -2.40
C LEU A 32 4.11 -16.62 -3.36
N TYR A 33 3.99 -17.37 -4.46
CA TYR A 33 2.89 -17.16 -5.42
C TYR A 33 1.51 -17.44 -4.81
N ALA A 34 1.39 -18.48 -3.99
CA ALA A 34 0.14 -18.78 -3.28
C ALA A 34 -0.28 -17.64 -2.33
N MET A 35 0.68 -16.99 -1.65
CA MET A 35 0.42 -15.79 -0.85
C MET A 35 -0.02 -14.60 -1.72
N GLY A 36 0.64 -14.38 -2.86
CA GLY A 36 0.28 -13.34 -3.80
C GLY A 36 -1.15 -13.50 -4.32
N ILE A 37 -1.53 -14.69 -4.77
CA ILE A 37 -2.89 -15.00 -5.24
C ILE A 37 -3.91 -14.82 -4.10
N GLY A 38 -3.62 -15.31 -2.89
CA GLY A 38 -4.49 -15.17 -1.74
C GLY A 38 -4.75 -13.72 -1.35
N SER A 39 -3.72 -12.89 -1.30
CA SER A 39 -3.86 -11.46 -0.98
C SER A 39 -4.56 -10.67 -2.09
N ALA A 40 -4.26 -10.96 -3.36
CA ALA A 40 -4.89 -10.32 -4.50
C ALA A 40 -6.40 -10.59 -4.58
N SER A 41 -6.85 -11.76 -4.16
CA SER A 41 -8.28 -12.11 -4.16
C SER A 41 -9.04 -11.52 -2.98
N SER A 42 -8.43 -11.38 -1.80
CA SER A 42 -9.13 -10.96 -0.59
C SER A 42 -9.31 -9.44 -0.51
N THR A 43 -8.30 -8.65 -0.83
CA THR A 43 -8.30 -7.19 -0.62
C THR A 43 -9.44 -6.45 -1.35
N PRO A 44 -9.68 -6.63 -2.67
CA PRO A 44 -10.74 -5.91 -3.36
C PRO A 44 -12.14 -6.34 -2.88
N ASN A 45 -12.29 -7.61 -2.50
CA ASN A 45 -13.57 -8.15 -2.08
C ASN A 45 -13.96 -7.67 -0.66
N ILE A 46 -13.01 -7.59 0.27
CA ILE A 46 -13.26 -7.09 1.63
C ILE A 46 -13.74 -5.63 1.59
N VAL A 47 -13.08 -4.78 0.80
CA VAL A 47 -13.46 -3.36 0.69
C VAL A 47 -14.86 -3.21 0.09
N SER A 48 -15.13 -3.91 -1.01
CA SER A 48 -16.43 -3.82 -1.68
C SER A 48 -17.57 -4.40 -0.84
N LEU A 49 -17.33 -5.53 -0.17
CA LEU A 49 -18.29 -6.17 0.72
C LEU A 49 -18.58 -5.29 1.95
N GLY A 50 -17.55 -4.77 2.60
CA GLY A 50 -17.70 -3.93 3.78
C GLY A 50 -18.40 -2.61 3.46
N ALA A 51 -18.01 -1.92 2.39
CA ALA A 51 -18.68 -0.69 1.96
C ALA A 51 -20.13 -0.94 1.50
N GLY A 52 -20.43 -2.15 1.01
CA GLY A 52 -21.79 -2.57 0.62
C GLY A 52 -22.77 -2.70 1.80
N GLN A 53 -22.28 -2.81 3.04
CA GLN A 53 -23.13 -2.89 4.23
C GLN A 53 -23.78 -1.55 4.61
N PHE A 54 -23.29 -0.43 4.09
CA PHE A 54 -23.77 0.91 4.40
C PHE A 54 -24.60 1.48 3.24
N ASP A 55 -25.71 2.14 3.55
CA ASP A 55 -26.57 2.76 2.53
C ASP A 55 -26.11 4.19 2.20
N SER A 56 -25.61 4.95 3.18
CA SER A 56 -25.20 6.35 2.97
C SER A 56 -23.75 6.46 2.45
N LEU A 57 -23.53 7.36 1.49
CA LEU A 57 -22.19 7.65 0.94
C LEU A 57 -21.21 8.14 2.00
N SER A 58 -21.70 8.93 2.97
CA SER A 58 -20.87 9.43 4.07
C SER A 58 -20.32 8.28 4.94
N HIS A 59 -21.17 7.31 5.29
CA HIS A 59 -20.73 6.16 6.09
C HIS A 59 -19.78 5.25 5.31
N LYS A 60 -19.97 5.11 4.00
CA LYS A 60 -19.05 4.37 3.12
C LYS A 60 -17.66 4.99 3.12
N SER A 61 -17.57 6.32 2.98
CA SER A 61 -16.29 7.03 2.99
C SER A 61 -15.57 6.90 4.34
N VAL A 62 -16.31 6.99 5.44
CA VAL A 62 -15.76 6.74 6.79
C VAL A 62 -15.24 5.31 6.91
N PHE A 63 -16.02 4.32 6.44
CA PHE A 63 -15.60 2.91 6.46
C PHE A 63 -14.29 2.70 5.68
N VAL A 64 -14.18 3.22 4.44
CA VAL A 64 -12.96 3.12 3.62
C VAL A 64 -11.77 3.74 4.35
N THR A 65 -11.96 4.90 4.97
CA THR A 65 -10.91 5.58 5.73
C THR A 65 -10.45 4.76 6.94
N LEU A 66 -11.39 4.20 7.70
CA LEU A 66 -11.08 3.34 8.86
C LEU A 66 -10.48 2.01 8.43
N TYR A 67 -10.88 1.45 7.29
CA TYR A 67 -10.26 0.25 6.71
C TYR A 67 -8.77 0.48 6.41
N ILE A 68 -8.43 1.60 5.77
CA ILE A 68 -7.03 1.95 5.50
C ILE A 68 -6.26 2.19 6.81
N ALA A 69 -6.87 2.87 7.80
CA ALA A 69 -6.25 3.05 9.10
C ALA A 69 -5.95 1.72 9.79
N SER A 70 -6.91 0.79 9.84
CA SER A 70 -6.71 -0.53 10.45
C SER A 70 -5.68 -1.38 9.73
N THR A 71 -5.62 -1.31 8.40
CA THR A 71 -4.55 -1.96 7.61
C THR A 71 -3.17 -1.43 8.01
N ASN A 72 -3.04 -0.12 8.20
CA ASN A 72 -1.78 0.49 8.64
C ASN A 72 -1.43 0.16 10.10
N VAL A 73 -2.41 -0.03 10.99
CA VAL A 73 -2.17 -0.60 12.33
C VAL A 73 -1.57 -2.00 12.22
N GLY A 74 -2.11 -2.85 11.34
CA GLY A 74 -1.57 -4.18 11.07
C GLY A 74 -0.13 -4.12 10.54
N LEU A 75 0.17 -3.21 9.61
CA LEU A 75 1.52 -2.99 9.10
C LEU A 75 2.48 -2.49 10.19
N LEU A 76 2.03 -1.58 11.05
CA LEU A 76 2.80 -1.08 12.18
C LEU A 76 3.17 -2.23 13.13
N LEU A 77 2.21 -3.08 13.50
CA LEU A 77 2.45 -4.26 14.34
C LEU A 77 3.37 -5.28 13.65
N ALA A 78 3.18 -5.53 12.37
CA ALA A 78 4.03 -6.45 11.61
C ALA A 78 5.48 -5.96 11.53
N THR A 79 5.68 -4.68 11.22
CA THR A 79 7.03 -4.11 11.11
C THR A 79 7.74 -3.95 12.45
N THR A 80 7.02 -3.86 13.56
CA THR A 80 7.63 -3.80 14.89
C THR A 80 7.82 -5.19 15.49
N CYS A 81 6.74 -5.95 15.67
CA CYS A 81 6.79 -7.23 16.40
C CYS A 81 7.44 -8.34 15.57
N VAL A 82 7.00 -8.53 14.32
CA VAL A 82 7.50 -9.62 13.48
C VAL A 82 8.95 -9.37 13.09
N SER A 83 9.29 -8.14 12.69
CA SER A 83 10.68 -7.80 12.33
C SER A 83 11.62 -7.90 13.53
N TYR A 84 11.17 -7.55 14.74
CA TYR A 84 11.98 -7.73 15.95
C TYR A 84 12.32 -9.21 16.19
N VAL A 85 11.35 -10.11 16.07
CA VAL A 85 11.55 -11.56 16.23
C VAL A 85 12.47 -12.11 15.15
N GLN A 86 12.30 -11.67 13.90
CA GLN A 86 13.13 -12.09 12.77
C GLN A 86 14.58 -11.61 12.90
N ASN A 87 14.80 -10.38 13.38
CA ASN A 87 16.16 -9.84 13.63
C ASN A 87 16.92 -10.59 14.72
N GLN A 88 16.22 -11.32 15.60
CA GLN A 88 16.85 -12.25 16.55
C GLN A 88 17.20 -13.61 15.93
N GLY A 89 17.10 -13.76 14.61
CA GLY A 89 17.33 -15.03 13.91
C GLY A 89 16.19 -16.05 14.03
N ARG A 90 15.07 -15.70 14.66
CA ARG A 90 13.93 -16.59 14.87
C ARG A 90 12.90 -16.51 13.73
N TRP A 91 13.35 -16.78 12.51
CA TRP A 91 12.53 -16.65 11.31
C TRP A 91 11.26 -17.52 11.33
N ALA A 92 11.38 -18.78 11.82
CA ALA A 92 10.24 -19.68 11.94
C ALA A 92 9.13 -19.10 12.84
N MET A 93 9.50 -18.44 13.94
CA MET A 93 8.52 -17.78 14.82
C MET A 93 7.87 -16.59 14.13
N GLY A 94 8.62 -15.75 13.39
CA GLY A 94 8.08 -14.61 12.64
C GLY A 94 7.04 -15.06 11.60
N PHE A 95 7.34 -16.09 10.82
CA PHE A 95 6.38 -16.66 9.86
C PHE A 95 5.21 -17.36 10.56
N GLY A 96 5.46 -18.02 11.70
CA GLY A 96 4.43 -18.64 12.54
C GLY A 96 3.41 -17.60 13.05
N MET A 97 3.87 -16.47 13.56
CA MET A 97 2.99 -15.36 14.00
C MET A 97 2.10 -14.85 12.84
N SER A 98 2.67 -14.71 11.65
CA SER A 98 1.91 -14.33 10.47
C SER A 98 0.87 -15.37 10.05
N ALA A 99 1.20 -16.67 10.17
CA ALA A 99 0.27 -17.75 9.88
C ALA A 99 -0.90 -17.79 10.88
N VAL A 100 -0.62 -17.62 12.17
CA VAL A 100 -1.64 -17.56 13.22
C VAL A 100 -2.57 -16.36 13.03
N SER A 101 -2.03 -15.19 12.71
CA SER A 101 -2.85 -14.00 12.43
C SER A 101 -3.76 -14.20 11.21
N GLY A 102 -3.27 -14.89 10.18
CA GLY A 102 -4.06 -15.25 9.01
C GLY A 102 -5.19 -16.23 9.32
N LEU A 103 -4.93 -17.25 10.17
CA LEU A 103 -5.97 -18.17 10.65
C LEU A 103 -7.03 -17.44 11.49
N LEU A 104 -6.61 -16.57 12.40
CA LEU A 104 -7.53 -15.76 13.19
C LEU A 104 -8.42 -14.88 12.30
N SER A 105 -7.83 -14.25 11.27
CA SER A 105 -8.58 -13.46 10.29
C SER A 105 -9.62 -14.31 9.56
N LEU A 106 -9.26 -15.53 9.13
CA LEU A 106 -10.20 -16.45 8.49
C LEU A 106 -11.36 -16.81 9.43
N LEU A 107 -11.07 -17.16 10.69
CA LEU A 107 -12.10 -17.47 11.67
C LEU A 107 -13.06 -16.31 11.92
N LEU A 108 -12.53 -15.07 12.01
CA LEU A 108 -13.34 -13.87 12.17
C LEU A 108 -14.26 -13.64 10.96
N VAL A 109 -13.75 -13.85 9.74
CA VAL A 109 -14.56 -13.74 8.52
C VAL A 109 -15.67 -14.80 8.52
N LEU A 110 -15.35 -16.07 8.80
CA LEU A 110 -16.34 -17.15 8.87
C LEU A 110 -17.44 -16.86 9.91
N PHE A 111 -17.07 -16.32 11.06
CA PHE A 111 -18.02 -15.89 12.10
C PHE A 111 -18.88 -14.71 11.67
N ALA A 112 -18.35 -13.82 10.83
CA ALA A 112 -19.06 -12.66 10.32
C ALA A 112 -20.04 -12.97 9.18
N ILE A 113 -19.78 -14.01 8.35
CA ILE A 113 -20.59 -14.36 7.17
C ILE A 113 -22.10 -14.37 7.45
N PRO A 114 -22.64 -15.04 8.50
CA PRO A 114 -24.08 -15.09 8.73
C PRO A 114 -24.69 -13.72 9.12
N ARG A 115 -23.86 -12.73 9.44
CA ARG A 115 -24.30 -11.38 9.81
C ARG A 115 -24.18 -10.36 8.69
N ILE A 116 -23.51 -10.74 7.61
CA ILE A 116 -23.29 -9.87 6.45
C ILE A 116 -24.53 -9.90 5.58
N ARG A 117 -25.07 -8.72 5.27
CA ARG A 117 -26.16 -8.57 4.31
C ARG A 117 -25.71 -9.07 2.95
N ASP A 118 -26.35 -10.12 2.44
CA ASP A 118 -26.05 -10.66 1.11
C ASP A 118 -26.45 -9.64 0.04
N SER A 119 -25.47 -9.02 -0.55
CA SER A 119 -25.61 -8.05 -1.64
C SER A 119 -25.36 -8.74 -2.99
N ARG A 120 -25.82 -10.00 -3.14
CA ARG A 120 -25.66 -10.70 -4.41
C ARG A 120 -26.37 -9.92 -5.51
N THR A 121 -25.59 -9.34 -6.36
CA THR A 121 -26.05 -8.92 -7.67
C THR A 121 -26.26 -10.19 -8.49
N ASN A 122 -27.51 -10.49 -8.86
CA ASN A 122 -27.86 -11.58 -9.79
C ASN A 122 -27.32 -11.27 -11.18
N GLY A 123 -26.03 -11.08 -11.31
CA GLY A 123 -25.38 -10.61 -12.52
C GLY A 123 -24.31 -11.57 -13.02
N VAL A 124 -24.13 -11.56 -14.33
CA VAL A 124 -23.01 -12.18 -15.03
C VAL A 124 -21.69 -11.66 -14.45
N ASN A 125 -20.68 -12.53 -14.38
CA ASN A 125 -19.33 -12.16 -13.93
C ASN A 125 -18.86 -10.87 -14.62
N PRO A 126 -18.43 -9.83 -13.87
CA PRO A 126 -18.04 -8.54 -14.44
C PRO A 126 -16.97 -8.65 -15.55
N LEU A 127 -16.02 -9.57 -15.41
CA LEU A 127 -15.00 -9.82 -16.43
C LEU A 127 -15.61 -10.44 -17.69
N ALA A 128 -16.52 -11.40 -17.55
CA ALA A 128 -17.22 -12.00 -18.68
C ALA A 128 -18.06 -10.95 -19.42
N ARG A 129 -18.70 -10.03 -18.70
CA ARG A 129 -19.47 -8.93 -19.28
C ARG A 129 -18.59 -7.96 -20.07
N ILE A 130 -17.44 -7.55 -19.54
CA ILE A 130 -16.49 -6.70 -20.27
C ILE A 130 -16.02 -7.42 -21.52
N PHE A 131 -15.61 -8.69 -21.39
CA PHE A 131 -15.13 -9.48 -22.52
C PHE A 131 -16.19 -9.61 -23.61
N HIS A 132 -17.45 -9.88 -23.22
CA HIS A 132 -18.58 -9.96 -24.13
C HIS A 132 -18.85 -8.63 -24.84
N VAL A 133 -18.85 -7.51 -24.11
CA VAL A 133 -19.06 -6.17 -24.69
C VAL A 133 -17.91 -5.78 -25.61
N VAL A 134 -16.65 -6.03 -25.21
CA VAL A 134 -15.47 -5.73 -26.06
C VAL A 134 -15.48 -6.56 -27.33
N ILE A 135 -15.79 -7.86 -27.24
CA ILE A 135 -15.94 -8.72 -28.43
C ILE A 135 -17.09 -8.22 -29.31
N ASN A 136 -18.23 -7.92 -28.74
CA ASN A 136 -19.37 -7.42 -29.50
C ASN A 136 -19.07 -6.09 -30.20
N ILE A 137 -18.44 -5.14 -29.53
CA ILE A 137 -18.02 -3.87 -30.16
C ILE A 137 -16.99 -4.12 -31.24
N THR A 138 -16.01 -5.00 -31.02
CA THR A 138 -14.87 -5.19 -31.95
C THR A 138 -15.24 -6.09 -33.14
N PHE A 139 -16.08 -7.11 -32.92
CA PHE A 139 -16.43 -8.10 -33.93
C PHE A 139 -17.85 -7.94 -34.49
N CYS A 140 -18.85 -7.67 -33.65
CA CYS A 140 -20.25 -7.67 -34.08
C CYS A 140 -20.68 -6.35 -34.72
N GLU A 141 -20.06 -5.22 -34.40
CA GLU A 141 -20.25 -3.96 -35.13
C GLU A 141 -19.88 -4.12 -36.62
N ARG A 142 -18.89 -5.00 -36.88
CA ARG A 142 -18.43 -5.34 -38.23
C ARG A 142 -19.34 -6.32 -38.97
N PHE A 143 -20.19 -7.07 -38.23
CA PHE A 143 -21.08 -8.11 -38.79
C PHE A 143 -22.57 -7.87 -38.56
N GLY A 144 -22.97 -6.73 -37.96
CA GLY A 144 -24.38 -6.37 -37.74
C GLY A 144 -25.11 -7.21 -36.69
N LEU A 145 -24.41 -7.99 -35.91
CA LEU A 145 -24.93 -8.85 -34.84
C LEU A 145 -24.73 -8.18 -33.47
N TYR A 146 -25.51 -7.14 -33.17
CA TYR A 146 -25.44 -6.40 -31.92
C TYR A 146 -26.37 -7.02 -30.87
N ASP A 147 -25.83 -7.80 -29.93
CA ASP A 147 -26.58 -8.51 -28.87
C ASP A 147 -26.27 -8.03 -27.45
N SER A 148 -25.60 -6.89 -27.30
CA SER A 148 -25.36 -6.34 -25.96
C SER A 148 -26.44 -5.33 -25.59
N THR A 149 -26.94 -5.42 -24.33
CA THR A 149 -27.91 -4.45 -23.83
C THR A 149 -27.27 -3.07 -23.68
N LEU A 150 -28.07 -2.01 -23.89
CA LEU A 150 -27.62 -0.62 -23.68
C LEU A 150 -27.05 -0.38 -22.27
N GLU A 151 -27.49 -1.16 -21.28
CA GLU A 151 -27.01 -1.11 -19.90
C GLU A 151 -25.59 -1.66 -19.78
N ASP A 152 -25.29 -2.79 -20.43
CA ASP A 152 -23.96 -3.40 -20.41
C ASP A 152 -22.91 -2.44 -21.01
N VAL A 153 -23.24 -1.79 -22.11
CA VAL A 153 -22.34 -0.80 -22.74
C VAL A 153 -22.11 0.41 -21.85
N LYS A 154 -23.14 0.90 -21.15
CA LYS A 154 -23.01 2.02 -20.20
C LYS A 154 -22.12 1.65 -19.00
N GLU A 155 -22.29 0.43 -18.46
CA GLU A 155 -21.48 -0.05 -17.34
C GLU A 155 -20.02 -0.19 -17.73
N VAL A 156 -19.71 -0.78 -18.88
CA VAL A 156 -18.33 -0.88 -19.39
C VAL A 156 -17.72 0.49 -19.67
N LYS A 157 -18.47 1.40 -20.29
CA LYS A 157 -18.03 2.79 -20.53
C LYS A 157 -17.72 3.53 -19.22
N SER A 158 -18.45 3.25 -18.14
CA SER A 158 -18.15 3.81 -16.81
C SER A 158 -16.80 3.33 -16.29
N VAL A 159 -16.47 2.04 -16.46
CA VAL A 159 -15.17 1.49 -16.05
C VAL A 159 -14.03 2.05 -16.92
N VAL A 160 -14.23 2.18 -18.24
CA VAL A 160 -13.22 2.78 -19.14
C VAL A 160 -12.88 4.22 -18.74
N ARG A 161 -13.87 4.99 -18.25
CA ARG A 161 -13.65 6.35 -17.75
C ARG A 161 -12.77 6.41 -16.50
N LEU A 162 -12.54 5.30 -15.80
CA LEU A 162 -11.64 5.24 -14.66
C LEU A 162 -10.15 5.13 -15.08
N ILE A 163 -9.86 4.75 -16.34
CA ILE A 163 -8.49 4.53 -16.83
C ILE A 163 -7.57 5.74 -16.62
N PRO A 164 -7.96 7.01 -16.93
CA PRO A 164 -7.10 8.16 -16.68
C PRO A 164 -6.72 8.31 -15.20
N PHE A 165 -7.68 8.06 -14.30
CA PHE A 165 -7.43 8.09 -12.86
C PHE A 165 -6.55 6.93 -12.41
N TRP A 166 -6.68 5.77 -13.04
CA TRP A 166 -5.80 4.63 -12.83
C TRP A 166 -4.35 4.95 -13.22
N VAL A 167 -4.12 5.60 -14.37
CA VAL A 167 -2.77 6.05 -14.78
C VAL A 167 -2.18 7.01 -13.75
N CYS A 168 -2.95 8.00 -13.29
CA CYS A 168 -2.53 8.88 -12.20
C CYS A 168 -2.20 8.08 -10.93
N GLY A 169 -3.00 7.04 -10.61
CA GLY A 169 -2.76 6.12 -9.50
C GLY A 169 -1.44 5.38 -9.63
N VAL A 170 -1.12 4.84 -10.80
CA VAL A 170 0.17 4.19 -11.09
C VAL A 170 1.33 5.13 -10.81
N LEU A 171 1.28 6.37 -11.31
CA LEU A 171 2.34 7.36 -11.12
C LEU A 171 2.51 7.71 -9.63
N VAL A 172 1.42 7.96 -8.90
CA VAL A 172 1.50 8.25 -7.46
C VAL A 172 2.05 7.06 -6.69
N CYS A 173 1.62 5.84 -7.01
CA CYS A 173 2.11 4.64 -6.34
C CYS A 173 3.59 4.38 -6.64
N SER A 174 4.08 4.63 -7.87
CA SER A 174 5.50 4.56 -8.21
C SER A 174 6.32 5.56 -7.38
N VAL A 175 5.80 6.76 -7.21
CA VAL A 175 6.41 7.80 -6.39
C VAL A 175 6.42 7.41 -4.91
N THR A 176 5.30 6.95 -4.35
CA THR A 176 5.21 6.58 -2.92
C THR A 176 5.99 5.29 -2.59
N ALA A 177 6.23 4.42 -3.55
CA ALA A 177 7.06 3.22 -3.37
C ALA A 177 8.54 3.55 -3.07
N GLN A 178 9.01 4.75 -3.46
CA GLN A 178 10.35 5.23 -3.16
C GLN A 178 10.68 5.28 -1.66
N LYS A 179 9.68 5.30 -0.80
CA LYS A 179 9.89 5.23 0.65
C LYS A 179 10.58 3.95 1.10
N SER A 180 10.37 2.84 0.41
CA SER A 180 10.98 1.54 0.71
C SER A 180 12.34 1.34 0.03
N THR A 181 12.70 2.18 -0.92
CA THR A 181 13.95 2.15 -1.68
C THR A 181 14.84 3.35 -1.36
N PHE A 182 14.59 4.49 -1.99
CA PHE A 182 15.45 5.67 -1.86
C PHE A 182 15.48 6.28 -0.45
N PHE A 183 14.34 6.36 0.24
CA PHE A 183 14.34 6.92 1.59
C PHE A 183 15.10 6.01 2.58
N VAL A 184 15.00 4.69 2.41
CA VAL A 184 15.78 3.75 3.21
C VAL A 184 17.26 3.86 2.88
N LEU A 185 17.62 3.91 1.59
CA LEU A 185 19.01 4.10 1.13
C LEU A 185 19.60 5.42 1.65
N GLN A 186 18.84 6.51 1.60
CA GLN A 186 19.22 7.78 2.19
C GLN A 186 19.51 7.64 3.69
N GLY A 187 18.67 6.92 4.43
CA GLY A 187 18.83 6.68 5.86
C GLY A 187 20.03 5.79 6.21
N THR A 188 20.47 4.87 5.34
CA THR A 188 21.63 4.01 5.62
C THR A 188 22.95 4.78 5.67
N THR A 189 23.02 5.92 4.99
CA THR A 189 24.20 6.78 4.93
C THR A 189 24.17 7.92 5.96
N MET A 190 23.12 8.00 6.79
CA MET A 190 22.96 9.01 7.82
C MET A 190 23.29 8.45 9.21
N ASP A 191 23.54 9.36 10.17
CA ASP A 191 23.79 8.95 11.55
C ASP A 191 22.49 8.43 12.19
N ASN A 192 22.47 7.12 12.43
CA ASN A 192 21.36 6.36 12.98
C ASN A 192 21.55 5.98 14.45
N LYS A 193 22.58 6.52 15.12
CA LYS A 193 22.84 6.27 16.54
C LYS A 193 21.89 7.09 17.41
N ILE A 194 21.20 6.41 18.33
CA ILE A 194 20.41 7.03 19.39
C ILE A 194 21.14 6.79 20.72
N GLY A 195 21.78 7.84 21.25
CA GLY A 195 22.66 7.69 22.41
C GLY A 195 23.91 6.89 22.10
N SER A 196 24.46 6.20 23.11
CA SER A 196 25.75 5.49 22.99
C SER A 196 25.62 4.02 22.54
N VAL A 197 24.42 3.42 22.59
CA VAL A 197 24.27 1.97 22.48
C VAL A 197 23.31 1.53 21.36
N PHE A 198 22.27 2.33 21.07
CA PHE A 198 21.22 1.92 20.17
C PHE A 198 21.39 2.47 18.75
N LYS A 199 21.47 1.55 17.76
CA LYS A 199 21.44 1.89 16.33
C LYS A 199 20.03 1.64 15.76
N LEU A 200 19.40 2.67 15.24
CA LEU A 200 18.09 2.57 14.62
C LEU A 200 18.23 2.10 13.17
N PRO A 201 17.62 0.96 12.77
CA PRO A 201 17.62 0.54 11.37
C PRO A 201 16.91 1.58 10.49
N SER A 202 17.49 1.91 9.33
CA SER A 202 16.93 2.93 8.42
C SER A 202 15.52 2.55 7.93
N SER A 203 15.25 1.25 7.78
CA SER A 203 13.91 0.73 7.44
C SER A 203 12.84 1.04 8.50
N SER A 204 13.24 1.24 9.77
CA SER A 204 12.33 1.59 10.86
C SER A 204 11.74 2.99 10.72
N MET A 205 12.33 3.88 9.91
CA MET A 205 11.76 5.20 9.63
C MET A 205 10.37 5.11 8.97
N GLY A 206 10.08 4.02 8.25
CA GLY A 206 8.75 3.74 7.71
C GLY A 206 7.63 3.71 8.74
N LEU A 207 7.94 3.48 10.03
CA LEU A 207 6.96 3.55 11.12
C LEU A 207 6.26 4.91 11.21
N PHE A 208 6.98 6.01 10.93
CA PHE A 208 6.40 7.34 10.95
C PHE A 208 5.31 7.53 9.89
N SER A 209 5.46 6.88 8.73
CA SER A 209 4.41 6.85 7.71
C SER A 209 3.16 6.11 8.20
N PHE A 210 3.30 4.92 8.79
CA PHE A 210 2.17 4.16 9.32
C PHE A 210 1.48 4.89 10.47
N ILE A 211 2.24 5.47 11.41
CA ILE A 211 1.71 6.29 12.50
C ILE A 211 0.93 7.48 11.93
N SER A 212 1.48 8.14 10.92
CA SER A 212 0.81 9.27 10.26
C SER A 212 -0.54 8.88 9.66
N VAL A 213 -0.67 7.68 9.07
CA VAL A 213 -1.97 7.18 8.58
C VAL A 213 -2.90 6.85 9.74
N VAL A 214 -2.40 6.14 10.76
CA VAL A 214 -3.22 5.71 11.91
C VAL A 214 -3.80 6.90 12.66
N VAL A 215 -3.04 8.00 12.79
CA VAL A 215 -3.51 9.23 13.42
C VAL A 215 -4.27 10.12 12.43
N GLY A 216 -3.76 10.26 11.21
CA GLY A 216 -4.30 11.16 10.20
C GLY A 216 -5.68 10.75 9.69
N ALA A 217 -5.96 9.45 9.55
CA ALA A 217 -7.24 8.97 9.05
C ALA A 217 -8.41 9.26 10.02
N PRO A 218 -8.33 8.97 11.32
CA PRO A 218 -9.34 9.40 12.29
C PRO A 218 -9.42 10.93 12.40
N CYS A 219 -8.28 11.62 12.43
CA CYS A 219 -8.25 13.09 12.47
C CYS A 219 -9.01 13.69 11.27
N TYR A 220 -8.79 13.16 10.07
CA TYR A 220 -9.56 13.55 8.90
C TYR A 220 -11.07 13.31 9.10
N SER A 221 -11.46 12.12 9.52
CA SER A 221 -12.87 11.71 9.59
C SER A 221 -13.66 12.44 10.69
N TRP A 222 -13.03 12.67 11.84
CA TRP A 222 -13.72 13.20 13.04
C TRP A 222 -13.50 14.70 13.25
N VAL A 223 -12.42 15.28 12.71
CA VAL A 223 -12.10 16.69 12.93
C VAL A 223 -12.18 17.46 11.61
N ILE A 224 -11.41 17.07 10.59
CA ILE A 224 -11.26 17.85 9.36
C ILE A 224 -12.53 17.81 8.52
N ALA A 225 -13.12 16.64 8.29
CA ALA A 225 -14.32 16.49 7.47
C ALA A 225 -15.54 17.21 8.07
N PRO A 226 -15.85 17.13 9.39
CA PRO A 226 -16.93 17.92 10.00
C PRO A 226 -16.67 19.41 9.93
N PHE A 227 -15.42 19.86 10.12
CA PHE A 227 -15.05 21.28 10.01
C PHE A 227 -15.28 21.81 8.59
N ILE A 228 -14.85 21.06 7.57
CA ILE A 228 -15.07 21.44 6.15
C ILE A 228 -16.56 21.46 5.84
N ARG A 229 -17.32 20.46 6.31
CA ARG A 229 -18.77 20.39 6.14
C ARG A 229 -19.47 21.61 6.74
N LYS A 230 -19.03 22.05 7.93
CA LYS A 230 -19.56 23.24 8.60
C LYS A 230 -19.26 24.52 7.83
N THR A 231 -18.05 24.63 7.25
CA THR A 231 -17.58 25.83 6.55
C THR A 231 -18.07 25.91 5.12
N ARG A 232 -17.94 24.80 4.35
CA ARG A 232 -18.31 24.76 2.91
C ARG A 232 -19.74 24.28 2.65
N LYS A 233 -20.46 23.82 3.68
CA LYS A 233 -21.79 23.17 3.61
C LYS A 233 -21.82 21.95 2.67
N LYS A 234 -20.66 21.41 2.31
CA LYS A 234 -20.50 20.26 1.44
C LYS A 234 -19.26 19.46 1.85
N ASP A 235 -19.33 18.15 1.72
CA ASP A 235 -18.16 17.27 1.92
C ASP A 235 -17.14 17.46 0.78
N LEU A 236 -15.88 17.10 1.06
CA LEU A 236 -14.88 16.99 0.00
C LEU A 236 -15.30 15.91 -0.98
N SER A 237 -15.29 16.25 -2.26
CA SER A 237 -15.46 15.22 -3.29
C SER A 237 -14.27 14.28 -3.30
N PRO A 238 -14.43 12.99 -3.73
CA PRO A 238 -13.32 12.07 -3.85
C PRO A 238 -12.16 12.62 -4.69
N ILE A 239 -12.47 13.37 -5.74
CA ILE A 239 -11.48 14.02 -6.63
C ILE A 239 -10.69 15.11 -5.89
N GLU A 240 -11.37 16.00 -5.13
CA GLU A 240 -10.70 17.02 -4.31
C GLU A 240 -9.77 16.37 -3.28
N ARG A 241 -10.21 15.26 -2.68
CA ARG A 241 -9.43 14.50 -1.72
C ARG A 241 -8.17 13.90 -2.36
N MET A 242 -8.29 13.32 -3.56
CA MET A 242 -7.14 12.84 -4.34
C MET A 242 -6.18 13.98 -4.68
N GLY A 243 -6.69 15.16 -5.06
CA GLY A 243 -5.88 16.34 -5.34
C GLY A 243 -5.05 16.80 -4.14
N ILE A 244 -5.63 16.81 -2.93
CA ILE A 244 -4.91 17.11 -1.69
C ILE A 244 -3.80 16.07 -1.46
N GLY A 245 -4.11 14.78 -1.67
CA GLY A 245 -3.13 13.70 -1.56
C GLY A 245 -1.95 13.87 -2.52
N LEU A 246 -2.19 14.27 -3.75
CA LEU A 246 -1.15 14.61 -4.74
C LEU A 246 -0.23 15.75 -4.26
N LEU A 247 -0.82 16.82 -3.71
CA LEU A 247 -0.04 17.93 -3.14
C LEU A 247 0.82 17.47 -1.96
N MET A 248 0.31 16.57 -1.11
CA MET A 248 1.09 15.98 -0.02
C MET A 248 2.25 15.12 -0.56
N ALA A 249 2.03 14.32 -1.62
CA ALA A 249 3.07 13.55 -2.29
C ALA A 249 4.18 14.45 -2.84
N ILE A 250 3.82 15.49 -3.59
CA ILE A 250 4.78 16.48 -4.11
C ILE A 250 5.57 17.10 -2.97
N SER A 251 4.90 17.52 -1.90
CA SER A 251 5.56 18.11 -0.72
C SER A 251 6.53 17.14 -0.05
N ALA A 252 6.20 15.85 0.03
CA ALA A 252 7.09 14.83 0.58
C ALA A 252 8.40 14.72 -0.21
N PHE A 253 8.32 14.75 -1.55
CA PHE A 253 9.49 14.70 -2.42
C PHE A 253 10.30 15.98 -2.41
N LEU A 254 9.67 17.14 -2.30
CA LEU A 254 10.38 18.41 -2.11
C LEU A 254 11.19 18.40 -0.82
N VAL A 255 10.59 17.93 0.28
CA VAL A 255 11.30 17.77 1.55
C VAL A 255 12.44 16.76 1.40
N ALA A 256 12.19 15.61 0.76
CA ALA A 256 13.24 14.60 0.53
C ALA A 256 14.39 15.16 -0.31
N ALA A 257 14.13 15.95 -1.35
CA ALA A 257 15.15 16.59 -2.17
C ALA A 257 15.96 17.62 -1.37
N ILE A 258 15.32 18.41 -0.50
CA ILE A 258 15.99 19.35 0.38
C ILE A 258 16.92 18.63 1.35
N VAL A 259 16.41 17.58 2.02
CA VAL A 259 17.21 16.77 2.96
C VAL A 259 18.38 16.11 2.24
N GLU A 260 18.17 15.56 1.03
CA GLU A 260 19.23 14.95 0.24
C GLU A 260 20.30 15.97 -0.19
N SER A 261 19.90 17.15 -0.64
CA SER A 261 20.84 18.20 -1.02
C SER A 261 21.72 18.65 0.17
N GLN A 262 21.14 18.74 1.36
CA GLN A 262 21.92 19.04 2.58
C GLN A 262 22.85 17.89 2.96
N ARG A 263 22.39 16.64 2.87
CA ARG A 263 23.21 15.45 3.12
C ARG A 263 24.43 15.40 2.20
N LEU A 264 24.20 15.56 0.89
CA LEU A 264 25.27 15.58 -0.11
C LEU A 264 26.25 16.74 0.11
N ARG A 265 25.75 17.92 0.47
CA ARG A 265 26.60 19.08 0.80
C ARG A 265 27.51 18.78 1.98
N ILE A 266 26.99 18.19 3.05
CA ILE A 266 27.79 17.83 4.23
C ILE A 266 28.81 16.73 3.87
N ALA A 267 28.39 15.71 3.10
CA ALA A 267 29.29 14.65 2.63
C ALA A 267 30.41 15.20 1.79
N HIS A 268 30.12 16.11 0.85
CA HIS A 268 31.12 16.73 -0.02
C HIS A 268 32.13 17.61 0.77
N MET A 269 31.66 18.45 1.70
CA MET A 269 32.54 19.25 2.56
C MET A 269 33.47 18.36 3.40
N ARG A 270 32.99 17.19 3.83
CA ARG A 270 33.80 16.21 4.56
C ARG A 270 34.86 15.60 3.65
N SER A 271 34.53 15.17 2.44
CA SER A 271 35.48 14.62 1.47
C SER A 271 36.58 15.61 1.12
N VAL A 272 36.26 16.88 0.89
CA VAL A 272 37.23 17.93 0.62
C VAL A 272 38.15 18.18 1.81
N LYS A 273 37.63 18.15 3.04
CA LYS A 273 38.42 18.32 4.26
C LYS A 273 39.38 17.15 4.49
N TYR A 274 39.03 15.96 4.05
CA TYR A 274 39.87 14.76 4.18
C TYR A 274 40.96 14.63 3.11
N VAL A 275 40.79 15.20 1.93
CA VAL A 275 41.82 15.23 0.89
C VAL A 275 43.00 16.11 1.27
N GLY A 276 42.80 17.12 2.13
CA GLY A 276 43.86 18.03 2.62
C GLY A 276 44.65 17.55 3.84
N LEU A 277 44.18 16.51 4.55
CA LEU A 277 44.86 15.91 5.70
C LEU A 277 45.06 14.42 5.41
N LYS A 278 46.33 13.93 5.38
CA LYS A 278 46.63 12.49 5.33
C LYS A 278 45.81 11.78 6.41
N VAL A 279 44.87 10.94 6.04
CA VAL A 279 44.00 10.29 6.98
C VAL A 279 44.19 8.80 7.01
N VAL A 280 44.34 8.46 8.18
CA VAL A 280 44.15 7.20 8.87
C VAL A 280 42.66 6.77 8.78
N ASP A 281 42.45 5.52 8.43
CA ASP A 281 41.21 4.74 8.54
C ASP A 281 39.96 5.51 8.98
N VAL A 282 39.09 5.82 8.03
CA VAL A 282 37.70 6.22 8.34
C VAL A 282 36.78 5.10 7.87
N ASP A 283 36.49 4.23 8.79
CA ASP A 283 35.53 3.13 8.68
C ASP A 283 34.09 3.64 8.72
N ASP A 284 33.85 4.94 8.54
CA ASP A 284 32.53 5.54 8.63
C ASP A 284 32.17 6.34 7.36
N ASP A 285 31.57 5.66 6.38
CA ASP A 285 30.85 6.30 5.26
C ASP A 285 29.57 7.05 5.72
N VAL A 286 29.38 7.20 7.03
CA VAL A 286 28.22 7.80 7.65
C VAL A 286 28.36 9.32 7.71
N VAL A 287 27.42 10.02 7.09
CA VAL A 287 27.32 11.48 7.16
C VAL A 287 26.86 11.92 8.57
N PRO A 288 27.48 12.90 9.23
CA PRO A 288 27.06 13.37 10.56
C PRO A 288 25.79 14.21 10.49
N MET A 289 24.72 13.60 10.00
CA MET A 289 23.38 14.15 9.89
C MET A 289 22.41 13.14 10.46
N SER A 290 21.63 13.54 11.46
CA SER A 290 20.70 12.64 12.15
C SER A 290 19.64 12.08 11.21
N ILE A 291 19.36 10.78 11.31
CA ILE A 291 18.31 10.09 10.55
C ILE A 291 16.91 10.69 10.77
N PHE A 292 16.66 11.39 11.87
CA PHE A 292 15.37 12.05 12.15
C PHE A 292 15.02 13.17 11.17
N TRP A 293 15.96 13.67 10.36
CA TRP A 293 15.66 14.58 9.26
C TRP A 293 14.76 13.95 8.18
N LEU A 294 14.66 12.62 8.17
CA LEU A 294 13.75 11.90 7.27
C LEU A 294 12.30 11.89 7.77
N VAL A 295 12.03 12.15 9.05
CA VAL A 295 10.67 12.06 9.63
C VAL A 295 9.64 12.90 8.88
N PRO A 296 9.87 14.18 8.52
CA PRO A 296 8.89 14.97 7.81
C PRO A 296 8.45 14.37 6.46
N GLN A 297 9.37 13.79 5.68
CA GLN A 297 9.02 13.16 4.40
C GLN A 297 8.20 11.89 4.58
N TYR A 298 8.48 11.06 5.60
CA TYR A 298 7.68 9.88 5.93
C TYR A 298 6.27 10.25 6.44
N VAL A 299 6.16 11.32 7.24
CA VAL A 299 4.85 11.82 7.71
C VAL A 299 4.00 12.31 6.55
N LEU A 300 4.58 13.11 5.64
CA LEU A 300 3.88 13.61 4.45
C LEU A 300 3.45 12.45 3.52
N GLU A 301 4.28 11.42 3.38
CA GLU A 301 3.94 10.21 2.62
C GLU A 301 2.75 9.48 3.25
N GLY A 302 2.72 9.33 4.58
CA GLY A 302 1.56 8.78 5.29
C GLY A 302 0.29 9.59 5.07
N LEU A 303 0.36 10.92 5.10
CA LEU A 303 -0.76 11.79 4.78
C LEU A 303 -1.19 11.65 3.31
N THR A 304 -0.26 11.42 2.38
CA THR A 304 -0.60 11.07 0.99
C THR A 304 -1.51 9.85 0.94
N ASN A 305 -1.22 8.80 1.70
CA ASN A 305 -2.07 7.61 1.79
C ASN A 305 -3.46 7.92 2.35
N VAL A 306 -3.58 8.79 3.37
CA VAL A 306 -4.88 9.20 3.93
C VAL A 306 -5.75 9.92 2.91
N PHE A 307 -5.16 10.79 2.11
CA PHE A 307 -5.93 11.60 1.17
C PHE A 307 -6.06 10.93 -0.19
N PHE A 308 -4.96 10.46 -0.79
CA PHE A 308 -4.98 9.91 -2.13
C PHE A 308 -5.56 8.50 -2.18
N ALA A 309 -5.06 7.55 -1.37
CA ALA A 309 -5.53 6.17 -1.43
C ALA A 309 -6.99 6.04 -0.98
N CYS A 310 -7.37 6.71 0.12
CA CYS A 310 -8.77 6.74 0.53
C CYS A 310 -9.65 7.44 -0.49
N GLY A 311 -9.21 8.59 -1.05
CA GLY A 311 -9.94 9.32 -2.08
C GLY A 311 -10.13 8.50 -3.36
N ASN A 312 -9.11 7.76 -3.78
CA ASN A 312 -9.18 6.89 -4.96
C ASN A 312 -10.12 5.69 -4.75
N LEU A 313 -10.06 5.03 -3.60
CA LEU A 313 -11.02 3.96 -3.28
C LEU A 313 -12.46 4.47 -3.22
N ASP A 314 -12.68 5.61 -2.59
CA ASP A 314 -13.98 6.30 -2.52
C ASP A 314 -14.49 6.66 -3.92
N PHE A 315 -13.61 7.18 -4.78
CA PHE A 315 -13.89 7.51 -6.16
C PHE A 315 -14.33 6.28 -6.95
N ASN A 316 -13.52 5.22 -6.93
CA ASN A 316 -13.82 3.97 -7.62
C ASN A 316 -15.15 3.37 -7.14
N TYR A 317 -15.42 3.41 -5.84
CA TYR A 317 -16.65 2.91 -5.29
C TYR A 317 -17.87 3.74 -5.66
N THR A 318 -17.75 5.07 -5.70
CA THR A 318 -18.85 6.00 -5.97
C THR A 318 -19.23 6.02 -7.45
N TYR A 319 -18.25 6.00 -8.34
CA TYR A 319 -18.45 6.14 -9.78
C TYR A 319 -18.58 4.81 -10.54
N SER A 320 -18.40 3.68 -9.85
CA SER A 320 -18.57 2.36 -10.46
C SER A 320 -19.98 1.80 -10.22
N PRO A 321 -20.59 1.15 -11.22
CA PRO A 321 -21.82 0.40 -11.07
C PRO A 321 -21.70 -0.65 -9.96
N VAL A 322 -22.80 -0.95 -9.28
CA VAL A 322 -22.83 -1.90 -8.16
C VAL A 322 -22.26 -3.26 -8.56
N SER A 323 -22.58 -3.70 -9.79
CA SER A 323 -22.10 -4.95 -10.38
C SER A 323 -20.59 -4.99 -10.63
N MET A 324 -19.92 -3.82 -10.76
CA MET A 324 -18.50 -3.72 -11.16
C MET A 324 -17.59 -3.12 -10.08
N ARG A 325 -18.07 -2.89 -8.85
CA ARG A 325 -17.29 -2.25 -7.78
C ARG A 325 -16.03 -3.02 -7.38
N SER A 326 -16.14 -4.35 -7.27
CA SER A 326 -14.97 -5.20 -6.96
C SER A 326 -13.92 -5.13 -8.07
N LEU A 327 -14.36 -5.07 -9.33
CA LEU A 327 -13.48 -4.91 -10.48
C LEU A 327 -12.78 -3.54 -10.48
N ALA A 328 -13.50 -2.45 -10.20
CA ALA A 328 -12.92 -1.12 -10.11
C ALA A 328 -11.86 -1.03 -8.99
N THR A 329 -12.13 -1.68 -7.85
CA THR A 329 -11.14 -1.80 -6.77
C THR A 329 -9.93 -2.63 -7.19
N ALA A 330 -10.14 -3.73 -7.94
CA ALA A 330 -9.05 -4.55 -8.47
C ALA A 330 -8.19 -3.78 -9.49
N ILE A 331 -8.81 -2.96 -10.35
CA ILE A 331 -8.10 -2.05 -11.27
C ILE A 331 -7.23 -1.08 -10.47
N PHE A 332 -7.74 -0.45 -9.42
CA PHE A 332 -6.93 0.41 -8.57
C PHE A 332 -5.73 -0.32 -7.95
N LEU A 333 -5.95 -1.51 -7.40
CA LEU A 333 -4.88 -2.32 -6.79
C LEU A 333 -3.85 -2.78 -7.83
N SER A 334 -4.27 -3.06 -9.08
CA SER A 334 -3.33 -3.34 -10.17
C SER A 334 -2.44 -2.14 -10.50
N GLY A 335 -2.99 -0.92 -10.41
CA GLY A 335 -2.22 0.32 -10.52
C GLY A 335 -1.18 0.47 -9.42
N MET A 336 -1.52 0.12 -8.17
CA MET A 336 -0.55 0.06 -7.07
C MET A 336 0.57 -0.95 -7.35
N ALA A 337 0.22 -2.15 -7.84
CA ALA A 337 1.19 -3.18 -8.16
C ALA A 337 2.15 -2.73 -9.27
N LEU A 338 1.63 -2.15 -10.35
CA LEU A 338 2.45 -1.60 -11.45
C LEU A 338 3.34 -0.44 -10.98
N GLY A 339 2.80 0.46 -10.14
CA GLY A 339 3.57 1.56 -9.57
C GLY A 339 4.73 1.06 -8.70
N ASN A 340 4.48 0.08 -7.84
CA ASN A 340 5.53 -0.52 -7.01
C ASN A 340 6.55 -1.31 -7.85
N PHE A 341 6.16 -1.90 -8.98
CA PHE A 341 7.07 -2.62 -9.87
C PHE A 341 7.96 -1.68 -10.69
N GLY A 342 7.46 -0.48 -11.02
CA GLY A 342 8.18 0.54 -11.79
C GLY A 342 9.08 1.45 -10.94
N SER A 343 9.13 1.25 -9.62
CA SER A 343 9.96 2.02 -8.69
C SER A 343 11.30 1.33 -8.41
#